data_6eb7b25f824022da32d9fd4645b894a0
#
_entry.id   6eb7b25f824022da32d9fd4645b894a0
#
_cell.length_a   1.000
_cell.length_b   1.000
_cell.length_c   1.000
_cell.angle_alpha   90.00
_cell.angle_beta   90.00
_cell.angle_gamma   90.00
#
_symmetry.space_group_name_H-M   'P 1'
#
loop_
_entity.id
_entity.type
_entity.pdbx_description
1 polymer ?
#
loop_
_entity_poly.entity_id
_entity_poly.type
_entity_poly.pdbx_seq_one_letter_code
_entity_poly.pdbx_strand_id
1 'polypeptide(L)'
;MPIDYIIGGPKMAGQGWRMLVECLSVGRGITLPSNSTGGVKSVALATGAYAHIRRQFKISIGKMEGIEEPLARIAGNAYVMDAAASLITYGIML
;
A
#
# COMPACT_ATOMS: atom_id res chain seq x y z
N MET A 1 -23.22 33.18 -0.98
CA MET A 1 -23.16 32.22 0.15
C MET A 1 -22.92 33.01 1.41
N PRO A 2 -23.72 32.84 2.46
CA PRO A 2 -23.49 33.53 3.75
C PRO A 2 -22.14 33.11 4.37
N ILE A 3 -21.48 34.05 5.06
CA ILE A 3 -20.18 33.82 5.66
C ILE A 3 -20.25 32.79 6.80
N ASP A 4 -21.43 32.67 7.43
CA ASP A 4 -21.68 31.69 8.51
C ASP A 4 -21.67 30.23 8.04
N TYR A 5 -21.65 29.98 6.71
CA TYR A 5 -21.55 28.66 6.14
C TYR A 5 -20.11 28.16 6.03
N ILE A 6 -19.13 28.97 6.45
CA ILE A 6 -17.74 28.53 6.54
C ILE A 6 -17.63 27.45 7.62
N ILE A 7 -17.02 26.32 7.27
CA ILE A 7 -16.76 25.22 8.21
C ILE A 7 -15.91 25.73 9.37
N GLY A 8 -16.38 25.60 10.60
CA GLY A 8 -15.75 26.13 11.79
C GLY A 8 -16.05 27.63 12.07
N GLY A 9 -16.87 28.25 11.23
CA GLY A 9 -17.30 29.64 11.35
C GLY A 9 -16.36 30.67 10.73
N PRO A 10 -16.72 31.96 10.74
CA PRO A 10 -15.96 33.01 10.06
C PRO A 10 -14.50 33.15 10.51
N LYS A 11 -14.18 32.78 11.75
CA LYS A 11 -12.82 32.81 12.30
C LYS A 11 -11.87 31.80 11.62
N MET A 12 -12.43 30.77 10.97
CA MET A 12 -11.67 29.73 10.29
C MET A 12 -11.46 30.04 8.81
N ALA A 13 -11.89 31.21 8.33
CA ALA A 13 -11.61 31.64 6.97
C ALA A 13 -10.10 31.65 6.70
N GLY A 14 -9.69 31.06 5.58
CA GLY A 14 -8.28 30.91 5.22
C GLY A 14 -7.58 29.66 5.78
N GLN A 15 -8.22 28.90 6.67
CA GLN A 15 -7.65 27.68 7.28
C GLN A 15 -8.09 26.38 6.58
N GLY A 16 -8.76 26.46 5.44
CA GLY A 16 -9.35 25.31 4.77
C GLY A 16 -8.34 24.23 4.38
N TRP A 17 -7.17 24.62 3.89
CA TRP A 17 -6.11 23.67 3.53
C TRP A 17 -5.60 22.90 4.76
N ARG A 18 -5.34 23.61 5.84
CA ARG A 18 -4.90 23.00 7.10
C ARG A 18 -5.93 22.00 7.61
N MET A 19 -7.20 22.40 7.66
CA MET A 19 -8.30 21.56 8.11
C MET A 19 -8.41 20.27 7.27
N LEU A 20 -8.32 20.41 5.95
CA LEU A 20 -8.36 19.28 5.03
C LEU A 20 -7.21 18.31 5.28
N VAL A 21 -5.99 18.81 5.34
CA VAL A 21 -4.78 18.00 5.51
C VAL A 21 -4.75 17.30 6.86
N GLU A 22 -5.07 18.02 7.95
CA GLU A 22 -5.12 17.42 9.30
C GLU A 22 -6.15 16.30 9.40
N CYS A 23 -7.32 16.46 8.80
CA CYS A 23 -8.36 15.42 8.82
C CYS A 23 -8.03 14.20 7.95
N LEU A 24 -7.43 14.42 6.78
CA LEU A 24 -7.19 13.33 5.82
C LEU A 24 -5.88 12.59 6.04
N SER A 25 -4.89 13.21 6.68
CA SER A 25 -3.54 12.64 6.81
C SER A 25 -3.53 11.33 7.60
N VAL A 26 -4.32 11.22 8.65
CA VAL A 26 -4.40 10.01 9.49
C VAL A 26 -4.92 8.83 8.68
N GLY A 27 -6.07 8.97 8.05
CA GLY A 27 -6.64 7.93 7.20
C GLY A 27 -5.74 7.58 6.01
N ARG A 28 -5.14 8.59 5.39
CA ARG A 28 -4.22 8.43 4.27
C ARG A 28 -2.96 7.67 4.64
N GLY A 29 -2.44 7.87 5.85
CA GLY A 29 -1.28 7.14 6.38
C GLY A 29 -1.54 5.64 6.55
N ILE A 30 -2.79 5.23 6.68
CA ILE A 30 -3.20 3.82 6.79
C ILE A 30 -3.58 3.26 5.42
N THR A 31 -4.44 3.97 4.69
CA THR A 31 -5.08 3.43 3.47
C THR A 31 -4.12 3.25 2.31
N LEU A 32 -3.21 4.19 2.07
CA LEU A 32 -2.25 4.08 0.97
C LEU A 32 -1.24 2.95 1.17
N PRO A 33 -0.58 2.82 2.33
CA PRO A 33 0.28 1.66 2.60
C PRO A 33 -0.46 0.33 2.53
N SER A 34 -1.67 0.26 3.07
CA SER A 34 -2.48 -0.96 3.05
C SER A 34 -2.88 -1.37 1.63
N ASN A 35 -3.29 -0.40 0.80
CA ASN A 35 -3.63 -0.65 -0.59
C ASN A 35 -2.40 -1.13 -1.39
N SER A 36 -1.26 -0.47 -1.22
CA SER A 36 -0.01 -0.87 -1.87
C SER A 36 0.43 -2.29 -1.44
N THR A 37 0.34 -2.59 -0.16
CA THR A 37 0.65 -3.91 0.40
C THR A 37 -0.27 -4.99 -0.17
N GLY A 38 -1.58 -4.71 -0.27
CA GLY A 38 -2.55 -5.61 -0.90
C GLY A 38 -2.19 -5.92 -2.35
N GLY A 39 -1.80 -4.90 -3.11
CA GLY A 39 -1.34 -5.06 -4.49
C GLY A 39 -0.10 -5.94 -4.61
N VAL A 40 0.91 -5.72 -3.77
CA VAL A 40 2.14 -6.53 -3.78
C VAL A 40 1.87 -7.98 -3.38
N LYS A 41 1.02 -8.22 -2.39
CA LYS A 41 0.61 -9.59 -2.01
C LYS A 41 -0.07 -10.33 -3.18
N SER A 42 -0.97 -9.65 -3.88
CA SER A 42 -1.66 -10.22 -5.04
C SER A 42 -0.68 -10.55 -6.17
N VAL A 43 0.26 -9.66 -6.44
CA VAL A 43 1.31 -9.90 -7.45
C VAL A 43 2.22 -11.05 -7.03
N ALA A 44 2.64 -11.10 -5.77
CA ALA A 44 3.48 -12.19 -5.27
C ALA A 44 2.81 -13.56 -5.46
N LEU A 45 1.52 -13.66 -5.11
CA LEU A 45 0.75 -14.89 -5.27
C LEU A 45 0.59 -15.27 -6.75
N ALA A 46 0.18 -14.33 -7.58
CA ALA A 46 -0.09 -14.57 -9.00
C ALA A 46 1.20 -14.93 -9.78
N THR A 47 2.28 -14.19 -9.55
CA THR A 47 3.56 -14.46 -10.23
C THR A 47 4.20 -15.77 -9.78
N GLY A 48 4.12 -16.08 -8.49
CA GLY A 48 4.59 -17.34 -7.95
C GLY A 48 3.83 -18.53 -8.54
N ALA A 49 2.51 -18.45 -8.57
CA ALA A 49 1.66 -19.49 -9.18
C ALA A 49 1.94 -19.65 -10.67
N TYR A 50 2.05 -18.54 -11.41
CA TYR A 50 2.37 -18.59 -12.83
C TYR A 50 3.74 -19.22 -13.08
N ALA A 51 4.77 -18.82 -12.34
CA ALA A 51 6.12 -19.36 -12.47
C ALA A 51 6.19 -20.87 -12.14
N HIS A 52 5.31 -21.34 -11.25
CA HIS A 52 5.19 -22.75 -10.92
C HIS A 52 4.56 -23.57 -12.06
N ILE A 53 3.52 -23.03 -12.69
CA ILE A 53 2.75 -23.74 -13.73
C ILE A 53 3.40 -23.62 -15.11
N ARG A 54 3.88 -22.44 -15.48
CA ARG A 54 4.46 -22.19 -16.80
C ARG A 54 5.74 -23.00 -16.99
N ARG A 55 5.81 -23.71 -18.10
CA ARG A 55 6.96 -24.53 -18.46
C ARG A 55 7.65 -24.00 -19.72
N GLN A 56 8.96 -23.99 -19.69
CA GLN A 56 9.84 -23.77 -20.84
C GLN A 56 11.01 -24.74 -20.73
N PHE A 57 11.51 -25.18 -21.86
CA PHE A 57 12.60 -26.17 -21.89
C PHE A 57 12.33 -27.40 -21.02
N LYS A 58 11.07 -27.84 -20.94
CA LYS A 58 10.57 -28.97 -20.17
C LYS A 58 10.62 -28.83 -18.65
N ILE A 59 10.94 -27.64 -18.14
CA ILE A 59 10.92 -27.35 -16.70
C ILE A 59 9.98 -26.17 -16.36
N SER A 60 9.57 -26.11 -15.11
CA SER A 60 8.87 -24.94 -14.57
C SER A 60 9.81 -23.73 -14.61
N ILE A 61 9.33 -22.59 -15.11
CA ILE A 61 10.16 -21.39 -15.22
C ILE A 61 10.61 -20.86 -13.84
N GLY A 62 9.88 -21.16 -12.78
CA GLY A 62 10.25 -20.80 -11.41
C GLY A 62 11.56 -21.44 -10.93
N LYS A 63 12.06 -22.47 -11.63
CA LYS A 63 13.35 -23.11 -11.34
C LYS A 63 14.53 -22.48 -12.09
N MET A 64 14.28 -21.48 -12.92
CA MET A 64 15.31 -20.75 -13.65
C MET A 64 15.85 -19.62 -12.79
N GLU A 65 17.16 -19.49 -12.67
CA GLU A 65 17.82 -18.44 -11.86
C GLU A 65 17.35 -17.04 -12.22
N GLY A 66 17.18 -16.74 -13.50
CA GLY A 66 16.67 -15.44 -13.98
C GLY A 66 15.23 -15.13 -13.56
N ILE A 67 14.48 -16.13 -13.11
CA ILE A 67 13.12 -15.99 -12.58
C ILE A 67 13.11 -16.03 -11.05
N GLU A 68 13.97 -16.84 -10.44
CA GLU A 68 14.08 -16.96 -8.98
C GLU A 68 14.42 -15.63 -8.31
N GLU A 69 15.35 -14.86 -8.87
CA GLU A 69 15.76 -13.57 -8.31
C GLU A 69 14.60 -12.56 -8.24
N PRO A 70 13.85 -12.26 -9.34
CA PRO A 70 12.67 -11.42 -9.28
C PRO A 70 11.59 -11.94 -8.31
N LEU A 71 11.35 -13.26 -8.28
CA LEU A 71 10.38 -13.85 -7.35
C LEU A 71 10.79 -13.64 -5.89
N ALA A 72 12.07 -13.83 -5.57
CA ALA A 72 12.59 -13.60 -4.22
C ALA A 72 12.44 -12.13 -3.82
N ARG A 73 12.70 -11.20 -4.75
CA ARG A 73 12.53 -9.76 -4.52
C ARG A 73 11.08 -9.38 -4.27
N ILE A 74 10.15 -9.91 -5.07
CA ILE A 74 8.71 -9.69 -4.89
C ILE A 74 8.25 -10.23 -3.52
N ALA A 75 8.64 -11.44 -3.16
CA ALA A 75 8.28 -12.05 -1.88
C ALA A 75 8.86 -11.28 -0.70
N GLY A 76 10.12 -10.88 -0.76
CA GLY A 76 10.78 -10.08 0.27
C GLY A 76 10.13 -8.72 0.45
N ASN A 77 9.81 -8.04 -0.64
CA ASN A 77 9.10 -6.75 -0.59
C ASN A 77 7.69 -6.91 0.00
N ALA A 78 6.96 -7.95 -0.37
CA ALA A 78 5.63 -8.23 0.20
C ALA A 78 5.71 -8.40 1.72
N TYR A 79 6.71 -9.12 2.22
CA TYR A 79 6.92 -9.31 3.65
C TYR A 79 7.24 -8.00 4.38
N VAL A 80 8.19 -7.22 3.86
CA VAL A 80 8.59 -5.94 4.47
C VAL A 80 7.45 -4.93 4.44
N MET A 81 6.74 -4.82 3.32
CA MET A 81 5.62 -3.88 3.19
C MET A 81 4.46 -4.24 4.11
N ASP A 82 4.18 -5.52 4.29
CA ASP A 82 3.15 -5.99 5.23
C ASP A 82 3.50 -5.65 6.68
N ALA A 83 4.75 -5.87 7.05
CA ALA A 83 5.26 -5.50 8.38
C ALA A 83 5.17 -3.98 8.61
N ALA A 84 5.58 -3.18 7.64
CA ALA A 84 5.52 -1.72 7.72
C ALA A 84 4.08 -1.21 7.82
N ALA A 85 3.16 -1.71 7.00
CA ALA A 85 1.74 -1.34 7.04
C ALA A 85 1.10 -1.71 8.38
N SER A 86 1.42 -2.88 8.91
CA SER A 86 0.94 -3.34 10.22
C SER A 86 1.47 -2.45 11.34
N LEU A 87 2.75 -2.10 11.31
CA LEU A 87 3.38 -1.25 12.31
C LEU A 87 2.77 0.16 12.32
N ILE A 88 2.54 0.75 11.15
CA ILE A 88 1.92 2.07 11.03
C ILE A 88 0.49 2.03 11.57
N THR A 89 -0.29 1.04 11.18
CA THR A 89 -1.68 0.89 11.64
C THR A 89 -1.74 0.73 13.16
N TYR A 90 -0.88 -0.11 13.71
CA TYR A 90 -0.81 -0.30 15.16
C TYR A 90 -0.36 0.96 15.90
N GLY A 91 0.64 1.66 15.37
CA GLY A 91 1.15 2.90 15.97
C GLY A 91 0.11 4.04 15.99
N ILE A 92 -0.77 4.12 15.00
CA ILE A 92 -1.84 5.13 14.95
C ILE A 92 -2.97 4.78 15.92
N MET A 93 -3.20 3.47 16.20
CA MET A 93 -4.24 3.03 17.13
C MET A 93 -3.84 3.22 18.61
N LEU A 94 -2.56 3.41 18.90
CA LEU A 94 -2.08 3.70 20.26
C LEU A 94 -2.21 5.18 20.60
#